data_5a39172cc4efd17e5e00d7dfaf498850
#
_entry.id   5a39172cc4efd17e5e00d7dfaf498850
#
_cell.length_a   1.000
_cell.length_b   1.000
_cell.length_c   1.000
_cell.angle_alpha   90.00
_cell.angle_beta   90.00
_cell.angle_gamma   90.00
#
_symmetry.space_group_name_H-M   'P 1'
#
loop_
_entity.id
_entity.type
_entity.pdbx_description
1 polymer ?
#
loop_
_entity_poly.entity_id
_entity_poly.type
_entity_poly.pdbx_seq_one_letter_code
_entity_poly.pdbx_strand_id
1 'polypeptide(L)'
;MSNKLVKVEEDFYEEDEISIYEILNIFLKNIKIFIIVTIIGIIATCLYVAKRIIFDKNNTTYINYTLNYQEIKSYMGEVYYPRKNPKEILLDDKYLGLLFENLELKSLYEGKVKDNKDDINTKRDFLTENNILEIKSLQDLAKTKEEKDLISPDSYRTTVRVNRKLDKNREVSNSIMKTYLSILNQYYKENMFDYLEERKTYLEKSLPVLKRQLENNAVPGKISISSGGSGTNDNNYFKYIYPIQVSNIDTYYEKYKTFESEYQSIKTLIDLDLNKAENFIKYDSSIINVKEKSGNMTKLLIGIVLSLCLGVFATFVKEFIEGYKKNKENN
;
A
#
# COMPACT_ATOMS: atom_id res chain seq x y z
N MET A 1 30.42 -80.58 -35.66
CA MET A 1 29.71 -79.66 -34.76
C MET A 1 29.71 -78.33 -35.43
N SER A 2 28.58 -77.94 -36.01
CA SER A 2 28.43 -76.73 -36.83
C SER A 2 27.93 -75.55 -35.94
N ASN A 3 28.77 -74.53 -35.78
CA ASN A 3 28.36 -73.27 -35.08
C ASN A 3 27.55 -72.44 -36.08
N LYS A 4 26.26 -72.37 -35.85
CA LYS A 4 25.35 -71.37 -36.47
C LYS A 4 25.51 -70.04 -35.72
N LEU A 5 26.20 -69.11 -36.36
CA LEU A 5 26.17 -67.74 -35.97
C LEU A 5 24.77 -67.13 -36.23
N VAL A 6 24.06 -66.78 -35.21
CA VAL A 6 22.82 -66.00 -35.27
C VAL A 6 23.22 -64.56 -35.55
N LYS A 7 22.90 -64.09 -36.77
CA LYS A 7 22.95 -62.65 -37.09
C LYS A 7 21.80 -61.95 -36.33
N VAL A 8 22.11 -61.17 -35.39
CA VAL A 8 21.17 -60.23 -34.82
C VAL A 8 21.13 -59.06 -35.80
N GLU A 9 20.01 -58.94 -36.53
CA GLU A 9 19.69 -57.69 -37.24
C GLU A 9 19.36 -56.63 -36.17
N GLU A 10 20.26 -55.68 -36.01
CA GLU A 10 19.97 -54.41 -35.31
C GLU A 10 19.00 -53.66 -36.23
N ASP A 11 17.71 -53.72 -35.88
CA ASP A 11 16.74 -52.73 -36.35
C ASP A 11 17.18 -51.35 -35.84
N PHE A 12 17.94 -50.66 -36.67
CA PHE A 12 18.12 -49.21 -36.52
C PHE A 12 16.73 -48.60 -36.70
N TYR A 13 16.12 -48.16 -35.56
CA TYR A 13 15.06 -47.18 -35.62
C TYR A 13 15.66 -45.96 -36.31
N GLU A 14 15.33 -45.75 -37.58
CA GLU A 14 15.50 -44.47 -38.22
C GLU A 14 14.65 -43.50 -37.39
N GLU A 15 15.31 -42.72 -36.52
CA GLU A 15 14.69 -41.55 -35.92
C GLU A 15 14.26 -40.69 -37.13
N ASP A 16 12.96 -40.54 -37.31
CA ASP A 16 12.37 -39.63 -38.31
C ASP A 16 12.81 -38.19 -37.93
N GLU A 17 14.03 -37.83 -38.26
CA GLU A 17 14.53 -36.48 -38.18
C GLU A 17 13.72 -35.61 -39.13
N ILE A 18 12.75 -34.90 -38.59
CA ILE A 18 11.97 -33.93 -39.35
C ILE A 18 12.93 -32.90 -39.95
N SER A 19 13.15 -32.98 -41.24
CA SER A 19 14.04 -32.07 -41.94
C SER A 19 13.50 -30.63 -41.87
N ILE A 20 14.39 -29.67 -41.63
CA ILE A 20 14.03 -28.22 -41.67
C ILE A 20 13.38 -27.87 -43.04
N TYR A 21 13.77 -28.55 -44.12
CA TYR A 21 13.16 -28.37 -45.43
C TYR A 21 11.72 -28.85 -45.48
N GLU A 22 11.34 -29.90 -44.77
CA GLU A 22 9.95 -30.37 -44.68
C GLU A 22 9.08 -29.37 -43.93
N ILE A 23 9.59 -28.82 -42.82
CA ILE A 23 8.93 -27.78 -42.07
C ILE A 23 8.69 -26.55 -42.94
N LEU A 24 9.70 -26.11 -43.68
CA LEU A 24 9.62 -24.99 -44.61
C LEU A 24 8.61 -25.25 -45.75
N ASN A 25 8.60 -26.47 -46.29
CA ASN A 25 7.68 -26.85 -47.37
C ASN A 25 6.22 -26.87 -46.90
N ILE A 26 5.94 -27.41 -45.72
CA ILE A 26 4.63 -27.39 -45.08
C ILE A 26 4.14 -25.93 -44.89
N PHE A 27 5.06 -25.06 -44.41
CA PHE A 27 4.74 -23.64 -44.22
C PHE A 27 4.42 -22.94 -45.53
N LEU A 28 5.28 -23.08 -46.55
CA LEU A 28 5.09 -22.45 -47.87
C LEU A 28 3.81 -22.96 -48.57
N LYS A 29 3.52 -24.25 -48.48
CA LYS A 29 2.30 -24.84 -49.02
C LYS A 29 1.03 -24.23 -48.40
N ASN A 30 1.08 -23.93 -47.11
CA ASN A 30 -0.06 -23.44 -46.36
C ASN A 30 0.02 -21.93 -46.03
N ILE A 31 0.87 -21.16 -46.71
CA ILE A 31 1.13 -19.75 -46.46
C ILE A 31 -0.12 -18.86 -46.47
N LYS A 32 -1.12 -19.23 -47.28
CA LYS A 32 -2.41 -18.51 -47.31
C LYS A 32 -3.13 -18.57 -45.97
N ILE A 33 -3.08 -19.71 -45.28
CA ILE A 33 -3.71 -19.88 -43.98
C ILE A 33 -2.95 -19.11 -42.94
N PHE A 34 -1.61 -19.16 -42.94
CA PHE A 34 -0.77 -18.35 -42.09
C PHE A 34 -1.17 -16.87 -42.19
N ILE A 35 -1.25 -16.34 -43.42
CA ILE A 35 -1.60 -14.91 -43.63
C ILE A 35 -3.01 -14.61 -43.10
N ILE A 36 -3.99 -15.46 -43.41
CA ILE A 36 -5.37 -15.23 -42.98
C ILE A 36 -5.49 -15.23 -41.46
N VAL A 37 -4.95 -16.24 -40.77
CA VAL A 37 -5.01 -16.35 -39.30
C VAL A 37 -4.25 -15.24 -38.64
N THR A 38 -3.08 -14.89 -39.16
CA THR A 38 -2.28 -13.75 -38.64
C THR A 38 -3.03 -12.41 -38.77
N ILE A 39 -3.65 -12.13 -39.93
CA ILE A 39 -4.42 -10.91 -40.14
C ILE A 39 -5.62 -10.85 -39.18
N ILE A 40 -6.37 -11.95 -39.04
CA ILE A 40 -7.50 -12.02 -38.08
C ILE A 40 -7.01 -11.75 -36.65
N GLY A 41 -5.89 -12.36 -36.24
CA GLY A 41 -5.29 -12.15 -34.92
C GLY A 41 -4.85 -10.70 -34.69
N ILE A 42 -4.23 -10.08 -35.70
CA ILE A 42 -3.84 -8.66 -35.62
C ILE A 42 -5.06 -7.75 -35.53
N ILE A 43 -6.11 -7.99 -36.32
CA ILE A 43 -7.36 -7.21 -36.26
C ILE A 43 -8.00 -7.35 -34.88
N ALA A 44 -8.11 -8.58 -34.34
CA ALA A 44 -8.65 -8.82 -33.00
C ALA A 44 -7.83 -8.08 -31.92
N THR A 45 -6.50 -8.11 -32.02
CA THR A 45 -5.61 -7.37 -31.13
C THR A 45 -5.80 -5.86 -31.23
N CYS A 46 -5.90 -5.34 -32.44
CA CYS A 46 -6.17 -3.90 -32.66
C CYS A 46 -7.52 -3.47 -32.09
N LEU A 47 -8.57 -4.26 -32.28
CA LEU A 47 -9.89 -4.01 -31.73
C LEU A 47 -9.89 -4.05 -30.19
N TYR A 48 -9.20 -5.04 -29.60
CA TYR A 48 -9.02 -5.13 -28.16
C TYR A 48 -8.30 -3.89 -27.59
N VAL A 49 -7.18 -3.51 -28.19
CA VAL A 49 -6.41 -2.32 -27.79
C VAL A 49 -7.22 -1.04 -28.00
N ALA A 50 -7.93 -0.91 -29.12
CA ALA A 50 -8.79 0.23 -29.41
C ALA A 50 -9.93 0.35 -28.39
N LYS A 51 -10.63 -0.76 -28.09
CA LYS A 51 -11.64 -0.80 -27.03
C LYS A 51 -11.07 -0.28 -25.71
N ARG A 52 -9.91 -0.77 -25.32
CA ARG A 52 -9.25 -0.36 -24.07
C ARG A 52 -8.83 1.11 -24.08
N ILE A 53 -8.33 1.61 -25.20
CA ILE A 53 -7.98 3.03 -25.36
C ILE A 53 -9.21 3.93 -25.23
N ILE A 54 -10.36 3.49 -25.72
CA ILE A 54 -11.58 4.31 -25.75
C ILE A 54 -12.36 4.20 -24.45
N PHE A 55 -12.44 3.00 -23.85
CA PHE A 55 -13.36 2.73 -22.75
C PHE A 55 -12.69 2.71 -21.36
N ASP A 56 -11.42 2.31 -21.24
CA ASP A 56 -10.75 2.07 -19.96
C ASP A 56 -9.80 3.20 -19.53
N LYS A 57 -9.93 4.41 -20.12
CA LYS A 57 -9.08 5.54 -19.72
C LYS A 57 -9.58 6.14 -18.41
N ASN A 58 -8.76 5.98 -17.37
CA ASN A 58 -8.94 6.71 -16.13
C ASN A 58 -8.06 7.96 -16.11
N ASN A 59 -8.59 9.01 -15.51
CA ASN A 59 -7.78 10.10 -15.00
C ASN A 59 -7.21 9.64 -13.65
N THR A 60 -5.91 9.79 -13.51
CA THR A 60 -5.19 9.44 -12.28
C THR A 60 -4.64 10.70 -11.66
N THR A 61 -5.04 10.94 -10.44
CA THR A 61 -4.55 12.03 -9.60
C THR A 61 -3.87 11.42 -8.39
N TYR A 62 -2.66 11.85 -8.05
CA TYR A 62 -1.99 11.38 -6.85
C TYR A 62 -1.27 12.50 -6.10
N ILE A 63 -1.01 12.24 -4.82
CA ILE A 63 -0.17 13.07 -3.97
C ILE A 63 0.72 12.18 -3.12
N ASN A 64 1.97 12.61 -2.94
CA ASN A 64 2.89 12.02 -1.97
C ASN A 64 2.88 12.88 -0.72
N TYR A 65 2.93 12.23 0.42
CA TYR A 65 3.00 12.90 1.71
C TYR A 65 3.74 12.03 2.73
N THR A 66 4.27 12.69 3.74
CA THR A 66 4.95 12.05 4.87
C THR A 66 4.24 12.45 6.16
N LEU A 67 3.99 11.47 7.02
CA LEU A 67 3.45 11.71 8.36
C LEU A 67 4.57 12.19 9.27
N ASN A 68 4.42 13.38 9.82
CA ASN A 68 5.49 14.05 10.56
C ASN A 68 5.55 13.63 12.03
N TYR A 69 5.72 12.32 12.28
CA TYR A 69 5.85 11.82 13.65
C TYR A 69 7.10 12.31 14.38
N GLN A 70 8.14 12.70 13.66
CA GLN A 70 9.36 13.22 14.29
C GLN A 70 9.13 14.60 14.92
N GLU A 71 8.32 15.45 14.28
CA GLU A 71 7.95 16.73 14.84
C GLU A 71 7.09 16.54 16.09
N ILE A 72 6.10 15.65 16.03
CA ILE A 72 5.32 15.26 17.20
C ILE A 72 6.24 14.73 18.31
N LYS A 73 7.19 13.85 17.98
CA LYS A 73 8.15 13.31 18.92
C LYS A 73 9.04 14.40 19.55
N SER A 74 9.41 15.45 18.81
CA SER A 74 10.19 16.57 19.35
C SER A 74 9.46 17.35 20.45
N TYR A 75 8.13 17.43 20.37
CA TYR A 75 7.28 18.04 21.39
C TYR A 75 6.95 17.08 22.54
N MET A 76 6.78 15.79 22.24
CA MET A 76 6.37 14.76 23.21
C MET A 76 7.55 14.12 23.96
N GLY A 77 8.78 14.37 23.54
CA GLY A 77 9.94 13.68 24.11
C GLY A 77 9.91 12.18 23.82
N GLU A 78 10.08 11.35 24.86
CA GLU A 78 10.04 9.88 24.75
C GLU A 78 8.63 9.28 24.81
N VAL A 79 7.58 10.12 24.82
CA VAL A 79 6.20 9.63 24.87
C VAL A 79 5.91 8.80 23.62
N TYR A 80 5.50 7.56 23.85
CA TYR A 80 5.10 6.66 22.77
C TYR A 80 3.80 7.16 22.16
N TYR A 81 3.81 7.42 20.85
CA TYR A 81 2.62 7.69 20.07
C TYR A 81 2.33 6.51 19.13
N PRO A 82 1.12 5.92 19.17
CA PRO A 82 0.78 4.83 18.29
C PRO A 82 0.73 5.31 16.84
N ARG A 83 1.56 4.73 15.98
CA ARG A 83 1.54 5.03 14.55
C ARG A 83 0.29 4.45 13.93
N LYS A 84 -0.51 5.30 13.33
CA LYS A 84 -1.70 4.91 12.57
C LYS A 84 -1.39 4.87 11.09
N ASN A 85 -1.87 3.82 10.42
CA ASN A 85 -1.71 3.71 8.97
C ASN A 85 -2.81 4.50 8.26
N PRO A 86 -2.51 5.33 7.24
CA PRO A 86 -3.54 6.07 6.48
C PRO A 86 -4.62 5.18 5.86
N LYS A 87 -4.33 3.91 5.60
CA LYS A 87 -5.33 2.95 5.10
C LYS A 87 -6.46 2.68 6.09
N GLU A 88 -6.21 2.85 7.39
CA GLU A 88 -7.19 2.62 8.46
C GLU A 88 -8.39 3.57 8.35
N ILE A 89 -8.21 4.76 7.75
CA ILE A 89 -9.30 5.71 7.45
C ILE A 89 -10.41 5.05 6.63
N LEU A 90 -10.04 4.19 5.68
CA LEU A 90 -11.01 3.48 4.83
C LEU A 90 -11.70 2.32 5.56
N LEU A 91 -11.15 1.90 6.70
CA LEU A 91 -11.71 0.85 7.55
C LEU A 91 -12.61 1.43 8.65
N ASP A 92 -12.44 2.72 8.97
CA ASP A 92 -13.22 3.42 9.97
C ASP A 92 -14.51 3.99 9.36
N ASP A 93 -15.65 3.55 9.87
CA ASP A 93 -16.98 3.90 9.35
C ASP A 93 -17.28 5.39 9.41
N LYS A 94 -16.78 6.10 10.44
CA LYS A 94 -16.93 7.55 10.59
C LYS A 94 -16.26 8.31 9.44
N TYR A 95 -14.98 8.02 9.20
CA TYR A 95 -14.20 8.74 8.18
C TYR A 95 -14.58 8.31 6.77
N LEU A 96 -14.96 7.06 6.59
CA LEU A 96 -15.51 6.58 5.34
C LEU A 96 -16.84 7.27 5.02
N GLY A 97 -17.72 7.44 6.02
CA GLY A 97 -18.95 8.22 5.89
C GLY A 97 -18.69 9.65 5.44
N LEU A 98 -17.77 10.35 6.11
CA LEU A 98 -17.36 11.71 5.74
C LEU A 98 -16.80 11.80 4.31
N LEU A 99 -16.07 10.77 3.84
CA LEU A 99 -15.60 10.74 2.46
C LEU A 99 -16.74 10.70 1.45
N PHE A 100 -17.83 10.00 1.76
CA PHE A 100 -19.03 9.90 0.91
C PHE A 100 -19.98 11.10 1.02
N GLU A 101 -19.68 12.09 1.89
CA GLU A 101 -20.32 13.41 1.84
C GLU A 101 -19.83 14.24 0.64
N ASN A 102 -18.70 13.86 0.03
CA ASN A 102 -18.26 14.46 -1.22
C ASN A 102 -19.26 14.18 -2.34
N LEU A 103 -19.83 15.25 -2.90
CA LEU A 103 -20.93 15.15 -3.89
C LEU A 103 -20.53 14.38 -5.15
N GLU A 104 -19.29 14.55 -5.62
CA GLU A 104 -18.77 13.88 -6.81
C GLU A 104 -18.60 12.38 -6.56
N LEU A 105 -18.06 11.99 -5.40
CA LEU A 105 -17.91 10.59 -5.04
C LEU A 105 -19.28 9.93 -4.84
N LYS A 106 -20.21 10.62 -4.17
CA LYS A 106 -21.58 10.17 -3.98
C LYS A 106 -22.28 9.95 -5.32
N SER A 107 -22.16 10.90 -6.25
CA SER A 107 -22.72 10.77 -7.60
C SER A 107 -22.12 9.59 -8.37
N LEU A 108 -20.81 9.34 -8.25
CA LEU A 108 -20.16 8.16 -8.85
C LEU A 108 -20.69 6.85 -8.26
N TYR A 109 -20.94 6.82 -6.95
CA TYR A 109 -21.47 5.67 -6.24
C TYR A 109 -22.91 5.38 -6.69
N GLU A 110 -23.80 6.35 -6.60
CA GLU A 110 -25.21 6.24 -6.99
C GLU A 110 -25.37 5.86 -8.48
N GLY A 111 -24.49 6.35 -9.35
CA GLY A 111 -24.49 6.00 -10.77
C GLY A 111 -24.10 4.55 -11.09
N LYS A 112 -23.44 3.85 -10.18
CA LYS A 112 -22.99 2.47 -10.37
C LYS A 112 -23.75 1.44 -9.54
N VAL A 113 -24.15 1.81 -8.33
CA VAL A 113 -24.86 0.91 -7.39
C VAL A 113 -26.36 1.09 -7.58
N LYS A 114 -26.99 0.15 -8.29
CA LYS A 114 -28.40 0.24 -8.69
C LYS A 114 -29.40 0.11 -7.53
N ASP A 115 -29.01 -0.49 -6.42
CA ASP A 115 -29.94 -0.84 -5.32
C ASP A 115 -29.91 0.16 -4.15
N ASN A 116 -29.35 1.36 -4.31
CA ASN A 116 -29.31 2.44 -3.29
C ASN A 116 -29.07 1.93 -1.85
N LYS A 117 -28.25 0.89 -1.69
CA LYS A 117 -27.85 0.40 -0.36
C LYS A 117 -26.89 1.41 0.23
N ASP A 118 -27.41 2.27 1.10
CA ASP A 118 -26.60 3.21 1.88
C ASP A 118 -25.86 2.46 3.02
N ASP A 119 -25.29 1.31 2.67
CA ASP A 119 -24.51 0.45 3.56
C ASP A 119 -23.03 0.80 3.46
N ILE A 120 -22.40 0.94 4.62
CA ILE A 120 -20.99 1.34 4.72
C ILE A 120 -20.04 0.32 4.09
N ASN A 121 -20.36 -0.97 4.16
CA ASN A 121 -19.56 -2.01 3.54
C ASN A 121 -19.63 -1.93 2.01
N THR A 122 -20.80 -1.70 1.46
CA THR A 122 -20.99 -1.47 0.02
C THR A 122 -20.21 -0.25 -0.47
N LYS A 123 -20.15 0.82 0.33
CA LYS A 123 -19.33 2.00 0.05
C LYS A 123 -17.81 1.66 0.05
N ARG A 124 -17.37 0.86 1.01
CA ARG A 124 -15.97 0.40 1.10
C ARG A 124 -15.59 -0.47 -0.10
N ASP A 125 -16.43 -1.43 -0.44
CA ASP A 125 -16.23 -2.32 -1.59
C ASP A 125 -16.22 -1.54 -2.90
N PHE A 126 -17.09 -0.54 -3.04
CA PHE A 126 -17.09 0.35 -4.20
C PHE A 126 -15.76 1.06 -4.42
N LEU A 127 -15.12 1.58 -3.37
CA LEU A 127 -13.82 2.24 -3.48
C LEU A 127 -12.70 1.27 -3.87
N THR A 128 -12.71 0.07 -3.28
CA THR A 128 -11.65 -0.92 -3.46
C THR A 128 -11.78 -1.69 -4.77
N GLU A 129 -12.95 -2.22 -5.10
CA GLU A 129 -13.18 -2.97 -6.34
C GLU A 129 -13.02 -2.13 -7.60
N ASN A 130 -13.43 -0.85 -7.53
CA ASN A 130 -13.26 0.07 -8.66
C ASN A 130 -11.90 0.77 -8.65
N ASN A 131 -11.04 0.50 -7.67
CA ASN A 131 -9.73 1.16 -7.50
C ASN A 131 -9.82 2.70 -7.55
N ILE A 132 -10.92 3.26 -6.99
CA ILE A 132 -11.16 4.71 -7.02
C ILE A 132 -10.15 5.42 -6.13
N LEU A 133 -9.94 4.88 -4.93
CA LEU A 133 -8.98 5.42 -3.97
C LEU A 133 -8.00 4.33 -3.54
N GLU A 134 -6.73 4.56 -3.76
CA GLU A 134 -5.65 3.64 -3.40
C GLU A 134 -4.59 4.36 -2.56
N ILE A 135 -4.21 3.76 -1.44
CA ILE A 135 -3.19 4.27 -0.53
C ILE A 135 -2.06 3.25 -0.47
N LYS A 136 -0.84 3.67 -0.78
CA LYS A 136 0.35 2.83 -0.76
C LYS A 136 1.48 3.50 0.00
N SER A 137 2.28 2.72 0.73
CA SER A 137 3.58 3.19 1.20
C SER A 137 4.47 3.52 0.01
N LEU A 138 5.24 4.60 0.09
CA LEU A 138 6.23 4.92 -0.94
C LEU A 138 7.33 3.86 -1.00
N GLN A 139 7.63 3.20 0.12
CA GLN A 139 8.55 2.07 0.17
C GLN A 139 8.08 0.88 -0.69
N ASP A 140 6.75 0.65 -0.78
CA ASP A 140 6.18 -0.41 -1.62
C ASP A 140 6.22 -0.07 -3.12
N LEU A 141 6.44 1.20 -3.45
CA LEU A 141 6.56 1.69 -4.82
C LEU A 141 8.01 1.78 -5.30
N ALA A 142 8.98 1.64 -4.39
CA ALA A 142 10.41 1.63 -4.71
C ALA A 142 10.76 0.42 -5.60
N LYS A 143 11.63 0.64 -6.58
CA LYS A 143 12.02 -0.40 -7.55
C LYS A 143 13.21 -1.20 -7.08
N THR A 144 14.07 -0.60 -6.27
CA THR A 144 15.28 -1.22 -5.74
C THR A 144 15.28 -1.18 -4.21
N LYS A 145 16.14 -1.99 -3.60
CA LYS A 145 16.30 -2.01 -2.15
C LYS A 145 16.90 -0.70 -1.65
N GLU A 146 17.86 -0.16 -2.38
CA GLU A 146 18.52 1.11 -2.07
C GLU A 146 17.53 2.27 -2.08
N GLU A 147 16.63 2.34 -3.08
CA GLU A 147 15.54 3.32 -3.10
C GLU A 147 14.63 3.18 -1.87
N LYS A 148 14.30 1.94 -1.50
CA LYS A 148 13.43 1.66 -0.36
C LYS A 148 14.05 2.13 0.96
N ASP A 149 15.35 1.91 1.14
CA ASP A 149 16.07 2.28 2.37
C ASP A 149 16.19 3.81 2.54
N LEU A 150 16.11 4.58 1.45
CA LEU A 150 16.12 6.05 1.46
C LEU A 150 14.74 6.67 1.76
N ILE A 151 13.66 5.91 1.61
CA ILE A 151 12.29 6.41 1.80
C ILE A 151 11.87 6.21 3.26
N SER A 152 11.37 7.29 3.89
CA SER A 152 10.81 7.17 5.24
C SER A 152 9.65 6.15 5.27
N PRO A 153 9.60 5.28 6.30
CA PRO A 153 8.50 4.32 6.46
C PRO A 153 7.12 4.99 6.63
N ASP A 154 7.12 6.26 7.02
CA ASP A 154 5.91 7.06 7.22
C ASP A 154 5.51 7.85 5.96
N SER A 155 6.11 7.55 4.81
CA SER A 155 5.81 8.19 3.53
C SER A 155 4.82 7.37 2.71
N TYR A 156 3.79 8.03 2.20
CA TYR A 156 2.68 7.40 1.50
C TYR A 156 2.35 8.13 0.19
N ARG A 157 1.69 7.39 -0.68
CA ARG A 157 1.03 7.93 -1.88
C ARG A 157 -0.44 7.57 -1.83
N THR A 158 -1.27 8.59 -1.95
CA THR A 158 -2.68 8.41 -2.23
C THR A 158 -2.94 8.67 -3.70
N THR A 159 -3.70 7.79 -4.32
CA THR A 159 -4.04 7.83 -5.75
C THR A 159 -5.55 7.75 -5.90
N VAL A 160 -6.13 8.70 -6.63
CA VAL A 160 -7.55 8.70 -7.04
C VAL A 160 -7.62 8.41 -8.53
N ARG A 161 -8.47 7.45 -8.91
CA ARG A 161 -8.72 7.08 -10.31
C ARG A 161 -10.21 7.20 -10.63
N VAL A 162 -10.52 8.04 -11.59
CA VAL A 162 -11.90 8.23 -12.07
C VAL A 162 -11.93 8.05 -13.58
N ASN A 163 -13.00 7.39 -14.08
CA ASN A 163 -13.15 7.21 -15.51
C ASN A 163 -13.20 8.58 -16.23
N ARG A 164 -12.37 8.71 -17.27
CA ARG A 164 -12.19 9.97 -18.00
C ARG A 164 -13.48 10.56 -18.59
N LYS A 165 -14.49 9.71 -18.87
CA LYS A 165 -15.78 10.18 -19.36
C LYS A 165 -16.55 10.95 -18.28
N LEU A 166 -16.38 10.56 -17.02
CA LEU A 166 -17.02 11.17 -15.86
C LEU A 166 -16.19 12.31 -15.26
N ASP A 167 -14.89 12.36 -15.58
CA ASP A 167 -13.94 13.34 -15.05
C ASP A 167 -13.14 13.99 -16.18
N LYS A 168 -13.84 14.70 -17.10
CA LYS A 168 -13.21 15.28 -18.29
C LYS A 168 -12.12 16.30 -17.96
N ASN A 169 -12.35 17.15 -16.97
CA ASN A 169 -11.46 18.22 -16.54
C ASN A 169 -10.67 17.89 -15.29
N ARG A 170 -10.75 16.65 -14.77
CA ARG A 170 -10.13 16.20 -13.53
C ARG A 170 -10.65 16.91 -12.27
N GLU A 171 -11.80 17.52 -12.36
CA GLU A 171 -12.44 18.22 -11.24
C GLU A 171 -12.90 17.19 -10.20
N VAL A 172 -13.51 16.08 -10.65
CA VAL A 172 -14.00 15.01 -9.79
C VAL A 172 -12.85 14.34 -9.02
N SER A 173 -11.80 13.91 -9.70
CA SER A 173 -10.66 13.27 -9.04
C SER A 173 -9.91 14.22 -8.09
N ASN A 174 -9.81 15.51 -8.45
CA ASN A 174 -9.21 16.52 -7.58
C ASN A 174 -10.10 16.83 -6.36
N SER A 175 -11.43 16.89 -6.53
CA SER A 175 -12.39 17.09 -5.44
C SER A 175 -12.31 15.96 -4.42
N ILE A 176 -12.36 14.71 -4.88
CA ILE A 176 -12.22 13.52 -4.02
C ILE A 176 -10.88 13.53 -3.29
N MET A 177 -9.78 13.87 -3.98
CA MET A 177 -8.45 13.95 -3.37
C MET A 177 -8.41 15.01 -2.25
N LYS A 178 -8.94 16.21 -2.50
CA LYS A 178 -8.98 17.28 -1.49
C LYS A 178 -9.79 16.88 -0.27
N THR A 179 -10.96 16.26 -0.49
CA THR A 179 -11.80 15.76 0.61
C THR A 179 -11.05 14.69 1.42
N TYR A 180 -10.41 13.73 0.76
CA TYR A 180 -9.59 12.73 1.44
C TYR A 180 -8.48 13.35 2.28
N LEU A 181 -7.76 14.35 1.75
CA LEU A 181 -6.68 15.01 2.49
C LEU A 181 -7.18 15.79 3.71
N SER A 182 -8.36 16.41 3.61
CA SER A 182 -9.01 17.06 4.75
C SER A 182 -9.38 16.04 5.84
N ILE A 183 -9.95 14.91 5.44
CA ILE A 183 -10.30 13.82 6.35
C ILE A 183 -9.05 13.21 6.98
N LEU A 184 -7.97 13.02 6.20
CA LEU A 184 -6.69 12.52 6.69
C LEU A 184 -6.13 13.43 7.80
N ASN A 185 -6.14 14.75 7.60
CA ASN A 185 -5.72 15.71 8.62
C ASN A 185 -6.59 15.61 9.87
N GLN A 186 -7.91 15.54 9.71
CA GLN A 186 -8.85 15.40 10.80
C GLN A 186 -8.62 14.11 11.58
N TYR A 187 -8.47 12.98 10.89
CA TYR A 187 -8.20 11.67 11.48
C TYR A 187 -6.97 11.69 12.39
N TYR A 188 -5.84 12.18 11.88
CA TYR A 188 -4.62 12.23 12.67
C TYR A 188 -4.73 13.19 13.84
N LYS A 189 -5.36 14.35 13.64
CA LYS A 189 -5.58 15.33 14.70
C LYS A 189 -6.43 14.74 15.83
N GLU A 190 -7.60 14.19 15.51
CA GLU A 190 -8.50 13.63 16.52
C GLU A 190 -7.85 12.44 17.26
N ASN A 191 -7.27 11.50 16.56
CA ASN A 191 -6.62 10.35 17.20
C ASN A 191 -5.46 10.74 18.09
N MET A 192 -4.74 11.79 17.77
CA MET A 192 -3.66 12.27 18.61
C MET A 192 -4.20 12.95 19.87
N PHE A 193 -5.23 13.78 19.74
CA PHE A 193 -5.85 14.43 20.91
C PHE A 193 -6.45 13.41 21.87
N ASP A 194 -7.21 12.46 21.35
CA ASP A 194 -7.80 11.41 22.17
C ASP A 194 -6.71 10.64 22.94
N TYR A 195 -5.63 10.27 22.27
CA TYR A 195 -4.50 9.60 22.91
C TYR A 195 -3.86 10.46 24.00
N LEU A 196 -3.63 11.76 23.75
CA LEU A 196 -3.02 12.65 24.72
C LEU A 196 -3.91 12.86 25.94
N GLU A 197 -5.21 13.01 25.76
CA GLU A 197 -6.17 13.17 26.86
C GLU A 197 -6.32 11.89 27.68
N GLU A 198 -6.38 10.71 27.04
CA GLU A 198 -6.38 9.43 27.74
C GLU A 198 -5.10 9.25 28.56
N ARG A 199 -3.94 9.53 27.95
CA ARG A 199 -2.64 9.40 28.61
C ARG A 199 -2.49 10.38 29.76
N LYS A 200 -2.90 11.63 29.59
CA LYS A 200 -2.95 12.65 30.64
C LYS A 200 -3.79 12.15 31.83
N THR A 201 -5.01 11.67 31.55
CA THR A 201 -5.92 11.15 32.56
C THR A 201 -5.30 9.96 33.32
N TYR A 202 -4.60 9.07 32.61
CA TYR A 202 -3.88 7.96 33.24
C TYR A 202 -2.76 8.46 34.17
N LEU A 203 -1.97 9.43 33.71
CA LEU A 203 -0.89 10.00 34.50
C LEU A 203 -1.40 10.76 35.73
N GLU A 204 -2.49 11.54 35.58
CA GLU A 204 -3.16 12.24 36.71
C GLU A 204 -3.62 11.27 37.82
N LYS A 205 -4.09 10.09 37.45
CA LYS A 205 -4.48 9.05 38.41
C LYS A 205 -3.28 8.29 38.99
N SER A 206 -2.22 8.11 38.21
CA SER A 206 -1.07 7.29 38.59
C SER A 206 -0.05 8.06 39.45
N LEU A 207 0.18 9.35 39.20
CA LEU A 207 1.13 10.18 39.92
C LEU A 207 0.86 10.25 41.44
N PRO A 208 -0.39 10.47 41.92
CA PRO A 208 -0.69 10.48 43.37
C PRO A 208 -0.44 9.11 44.01
N VAL A 209 -0.70 8.03 43.29
CA VAL A 209 -0.46 6.66 43.79
C VAL A 209 1.04 6.40 43.96
N LEU A 210 1.83 6.73 42.93
CA LEU A 210 3.28 6.61 42.98
C LEU A 210 3.89 7.51 44.09
N LYS A 211 3.39 8.74 44.23
CA LYS A 211 3.79 9.65 45.27
C LYS A 211 3.54 9.06 46.66
N ARG A 212 2.32 8.53 46.91
CA ARG A 212 1.99 7.87 48.17
C ARG A 212 2.86 6.63 48.45
N GLN A 213 3.18 5.86 47.41
CA GLN A 213 4.07 4.72 47.56
C GLN A 213 5.49 5.16 47.95
N LEU A 214 6.00 6.24 47.37
CA LEU A 214 7.27 6.84 47.75
C LEU A 214 7.26 7.34 49.19
N GLU A 215 6.19 8.08 49.59
CA GLU A 215 6.03 8.59 50.95
C GLU A 215 5.91 7.47 51.97
N ASN A 216 5.17 6.40 51.71
CA ASN A 216 4.98 5.27 52.63
C ASN A 216 6.22 4.40 52.76
N ASN A 217 7.07 4.34 51.73
CA ASN A 217 8.31 3.56 51.74
C ASN A 217 9.52 4.40 52.22
N ALA A 218 9.36 5.72 52.35
CA ALA A 218 10.35 6.59 52.97
C ALA A 218 10.28 6.48 54.49
N VAL A 219 11.17 5.72 55.10
CA VAL A 219 11.27 5.61 56.56
C VAL A 219 12.05 6.80 57.12
N PRO A 220 11.56 7.48 58.15
CA PRO A 220 12.29 8.60 58.75
C PRO A 220 13.54 8.06 59.47
N GLY A 221 14.70 8.30 58.94
CA GLY A 221 16.00 8.03 59.56
C GLY A 221 16.96 9.20 59.34
N LYS A 222 17.77 9.53 60.35
CA LYS A 222 18.79 10.56 60.22
C LYS A 222 19.90 10.07 59.30
N ILE A 223 19.97 10.58 58.11
CA ILE A 223 21.17 10.42 57.27
C ILE A 223 21.62 11.82 56.85
N SER A 224 22.82 12.15 57.20
CA SER A 224 23.50 13.34 56.70
C SER A 224 23.95 13.06 55.26
N ILE A 225 23.30 13.70 54.31
CA ILE A 225 23.82 13.68 52.94
C ILE A 225 24.84 14.79 52.86
N SER A 226 26.11 14.45 52.68
CA SER A 226 27.12 15.41 52.29
C SER A 226 26.80 15.87 50.87
N SER A 227 26.30 17.09 50.75
CA SER A 227 26.07 17.75 49.48
C SER A 227 27.39 18.13 48.85
N GLY A 228 27.93 17.27 48.01
CA GLY A 228 28.93 17.64 47.04
C GLY A 228 28.22 18.00 45.72
N GLY A 229 27.97 19.31 45.51
CA GLY A 229 27.39 19.73 44.23
C GLY A 229 26.59 21.02 44.37
N SER A 230 27.18 22.07 43.92
CA SER A 230 26.70 23.47 43.83
C SER A 230 25.33 23.61 43.16
N GLY A 231 24.43 24.25 43.90
CA GLY A 231 23.56 25.28 43.34
C GLY A 231 22.38 24.89 42.50
N THR A 232 21.22 24.80 43.14
CA THR A 232 20.02 25.56 42.80
C THR A 232 18.94 25.31 43.87
N ASN A 233 18.34 26.41 44.34
CA ASN A 233 17.31 26.41 45.35
C ASN A 233 15.99 25.85 44.82
N ASP A 234 15.81 24.54 44.89
CA ASP A 234 14.50 23.93 44.78
C ASP A 234 14.17 23.18 46.06
N ASN A 235 13.56 23.89 46.98
CA ASN A 235 13.21 23.44 48.33
C ASN A 235 12.04 22.43 48.39
N ASN A 236 11.69 21.77 47.33
CA ASN A 236 10.55 20.86 47.30
C ASN A 236 10.86 19.43 46.92
N TYR A 237 12.12 19.04 46.98
CA TYR A 237 12.47 17.66 46.68
C TYR A 237 12.52 16.83 47.95
N PHE A 238 11.90 15.63 47.87
CA PHE A 238 11.80 14.64 48.91
C PHE A 238 13.17 14.39 49.53
N LYS A 239 13.31 14.60 50.84
CA LYS A 239 14.44 14.09 51.61
C LYS A 239 14.31 12.56 51.66
N TYR A 240 15.08 11.89 50.85
CA TYR A 240 15.17 10.45 50.92
C TYR A 240 15.98 10.05 52.14
N ILE A 241 15.35 9.25 52.96
CA ILE A 241 16.00 8.57 54.07
C ILE A 241 15.99 7.10 53.66
N TYR A 242 17.16 6.57 53.30
CA TYR A 242 17.30 5.19 52.94
C TYR A 242 17.23 4.28 54.14
N PRO A 243 16.28 3.35 54.24
CA PRO A 243 16.42 2.17 55.06
C PRO A 243 17.14 1.11 54.22
N ILE A 244 17.98 0.32 54.88
CA ILE A 244 18.95 -0.66 54.31
C ILE A 244 18.30 -1.81 53.51
N GLN A 245 16.99 -1.77 53.23
CA GLN A 245 16.26 -2.88 52.58
C GLN A 245 15.35 -2.50 51.43
N VAL A 246 15.64 -1.45 50.67
CA VAL A 246 14.69 -1.05 49.60
C VAL A 246 15.34 -1.07 48.22
N SER A 247 15.37 -2.23 47.63
CA SER A 247 15.72 -2.40 46.22
C SER A 247 14.70 -1.79 45.23
N ASN A 248 13.60 -1.23 45.71
CA ASN A 248 12.49 -0.77 44.84
C ASN A 248 12.21 0.74 44.91
N ILE A 249 12.77 1.49 45.85
CA ILE A 249 12.51 2.94 45.97
C ILE A 249 13.04 3.69 44.73
N ASP A 250 14.23 3.36 44.28
CA ASP A 250 14.82 4.00 43.10
C ASP A 250 13.97 3.75 41.85
N THR A 251 13.42 2.55 41.72
CA THR A 251 12.53 2.20 40.60
C THR A 251 11.23 3.02 40.65
N TYR A 252 10.62 3.18 41.85
CA TYR A 252 9.42 4.00 42.00
C TYR A 252 9.70 5.48 41.78
N TYR A 253 10.86 5.96 42.20
CA TYR A 253 11.27 7.34 42.01
C TYR A 253 11.54 7.69 40.54
N GLU A 254 12.28 6.85 39.86
CA GLU A 254 12.51 7.00 38.41
C GLU A 254 11.21 6.93 37.62
N LYS A 255 10.31 6.03 37.99
CA LYS A 255 8.99 5.94 37.38
C LYS A 255 8.15 7.20 37.65
N TYR A 256 8.18 7.72 38.88
CA TYR A 256 7.48 8.95 39.21
C TYR A 256 8.01 10.15 38.39
N LYS A 257 9.34 10.31 38.32
CA LYS A 257 9.96 11.37 37.52
C LYS A 257 9.63 11.25 36.03
N THR A 258 9.69 10.07 35.51
CA THR A 258 9.33 9.82 34.12
C THR A 258 7.88 10.21 33.85
N PHE A 259 6.96 9.77 34.71
CA PHE A 259 5.54 10.09 34.58
C PHE A 259 5.24 11.58 34.77
N GLU A 260 5.94 12.25 35.69
CA GLU A 260 5.78 13.69 35.91
C GLU A 260 6.28 14.48 34.70
N SER A 261 7.45 14.12 34.17
CA SER A 261 7.99 14.75 32.95
C SER A 261 7.07 14.53 31.74
N GLU A 262 6.56 13.33 31.57
CA GLU A 262 5.61 13.00 30.52
C GLU A 262 4.30 13.80 30.67
N TYR A 263 3.77 13.88 31.89
CA TYR A 263 2.56 14.67 32.19
C TYR A 263 2.72 16.14 31.84
N GLN A 264 3.84 16.77 32.23
CA GLN A 264 4.12 18.16 31.90
C GLN A 264 4.26 18.39 30.41
N SER A 265 4.92 17.47 29.70
CA SER A 265 5.06 17.51 28.23
C SER A 265 3.69 17.43 27.55
N ILE A 266 2.84 16.47 27.96
CA ILE A 266 1.49 16.31 27.39
C ILE A 266 0.63 17.55 27.69
N LYS A 267 0.67 18.05 28.93
CA LYS A 267 -0.06 19.26 29.30
C LYS A 267 0.35 20.45 28.44
N THR A 268 1.65 20.66 28.25
CA THR A 268 2.17 21.71 27.36
C THR A 268 1.69 21.55 25.92
N LEU A 269 1.64 20.32 25.40
CA LEU A 269 1.15 20.05 24.05
C LEU A 269 -0.33 20.37 23.88
N ILE A 270 -1.15 19.99 24.87
CA ILE A 270 -2.59 20.28 24.86
C ILE A 270 -2.81 21.82 24.97
N ASP A 271 -2.06 22.49 25.83
CA ASP A 271 -2.17 23.93 26.06
C ASP A 271 -1.65 24.76 24.85
N LEU A 272 -0.68 24.25 24.09
CA LEU A 272 -0.15 24.91 22.89
C LEU A 272 -1.14 24.98 21.72
N ASP A 273 -2.37 24.49 21.91
CA ASP A 273 -3.38 24.43 20.86
C ASP A 273 -2.81 23.88 19.56
N LEU A 274 -2.71 22.55 19.50
CA LEU A 274 -2.23 21.81 18.31
C LEU A 274 -3.02 22.14 17.02
N ASN A 275 -4.08 22.99 17.11
CA ASN A 275 -4.71 23.59 15.94
C ASN A 275 -3.73 24.44 15.13
N LYS A 276 -2.65 24.94 15.75
CA LYS A 276 -1.57 25.67 15.07
C LYS A 276 -0.48 24.75 14.52
N ALA A 277 -0.38 23.50 14.99
CA ALA A 277 0.46 22.51 14.36
C ALA A 277 -0.21 22.08 13.03
N GLU A 278 -0.22 22.99 12.09
CA GLU A 278 -0.92 22.88 10.80
C GLU A 278 -0.47 21.70 9.94
N ASN A 279 0.55 20.94 10.35
CA ASN A 279 1.17 19.98 9.46
C ASN A 279 1.56 18.66 10.12
N PHE A 280 0.58 17.88 10.63
CA PHE A 280 0.83 16.46 10.88
C PHE A 280 1.25 15.74 9.59
N ILE A 281 0.90 16.31 8.44
CA ILE A 281 1.12 15.75 7.14
C ILE A 281 1.94 16.75 6.33
N LYS A 282 3.16 16.37 6.04
CA LYS A 282 4.02 17.12 5.13
C LYS A 282 3.77 16.60 3.71
N TYR A 283 3.27 17.48 2.87
CA TYR A 283 3.11 17.18 1.44
C TYR A 283 4.41 17.40 0.70
N ASP A 284 4.86 16.39 -0.03
CA ASP A 284 6.11 16.47 -0.81
C ASP A 284 5.93 17.30 -2.09
N SER A 285 4.68 17.44 -2.55
CA SER A 285 4.34 18.17 -3.77
C SER A 285 2.88 18.62 -3.77
N SER A 286 2.52 19.46 -4.72
CA SER A 286 1.11 19.69 -5.06
C SER A 286 0.47 18.42 -5.65
N ILE A 287 -0.86 18.40 -5.73
CA ILE A 287 -1.61 17.33 -6.37
C ILE A 287 -1.12 17.14 -7.82
N ILE A 288 -0.64 15.95 -8.13
CA ILE A 288 -0.07 15.61 -9.45
C ILE A 288 -1.11 14.86 -10.27
N ASN A 289 -1.40 15.41 -11.43
CA ASN A 289 -2.32 14.85 -12.40
C ASN A 289 -1.54 14.12 -13.51
N VAL A 290 -1.67 12.81 -13.59
CA VAL A 290 -0.99 11.98 -14.58
C VAL A 290 -1.98 11.46 -15.61
N LYS A 291 -1.58 11.53 -16.88
CA LYS A 291 -2.22 10.69 -17.89
C LYS A 291 -1.61 9.29 -17.75
N GLU A 292 -2.41 8.31 -17.41
CA GLU A 292 -1.92 6.92 -17.43
C GLU A 292 -1.28 6.66 -18.80
N LYS A 293 0.03 6.36 -18.81
CA LYS A 293 0.68 5.78 -19.98
C LYS A 293 0.04 4.42 -20.14
N SER A 294 -0.94 4.32 -21.03
CA SER A 294 -1.50 3.03 -21.37
C SER A 294 -0.37 2.16 -21.90
N GLY A 295 -0.03 1.07 -21.24
CA GLY A 295 0.89 0.05 -21.76
C GLY A 295 0.32 -0.67 -23.00
N ASN A 296 -0.42 0.08 -23.83
CA ASN A 296 -1.12 -0.43 -25.00
C ASN A 296 -0.16 -0.82 -26.10
N MET A 297 1.00 -0.13 -26.20
CA MET A 297 2.05 -0.51 -27.16
C MET A 297 2.64 -1.88 -26.84
N THR A 298 2.95 -2.15 -25.60
CA THR A 298 3.45 -3.47 -25.16
C THR A 298 2.42 -4.57 -25.44
N LYS A 299 1.13 -4.31 -25.14
CA LYS A 299 0.04 -5.27 -25.40
C LYS A 299 -0.19 -5.49 -26.89
N LEU A 300 -0.08 -4.45 -27.69
CA LEU A 300 -0.16 -4.53 -29.14
C LEU A 300 0.99 -5.39 -29.71
N LEU A 301 2.24 -5.15 -29.26
CA LEU A 301 3.38 -5.97 -29.64
C LEU A 301 3.21 -7.44 -29.24
N ILE A 302 2.81 -7.71 -28.01
CA ILE A 302 2.55 -9.10 -27.54
C ILE A 302 1.44 -9.74 -28.39
N GLY A 303 0.36 -9.04 -28.67
CA GLY A 303 -0.74 -9.54 -29.49
C GLY A 303 -0.33 -9.83 -30.94
N ILE A 304 0.54 -9.01 -31.54
CA ILE A 304 1.12 -9.27 -32.88
C ILE A 304 1.97 -10.54 -32.85
N VAL A 305 2.87 -10.71 -31.87
CA VAL A 305 3.71 -11.91 -31.73
C VAL A 305 2.85 -13.15 -31.55
N LEU A 306 1.83 -13.09 -30.67
CA LEU A 306 0.89 -14.22 -30.50
C LEU A 306 0.13 -14.54 -31.78
N SER A 307 -0.27 -13.54 -32.56
CA SER A 307 -0.96 -13.74 -33.84
C SER A 307 -0.07 -14.44 -34.86
N LEU A 308 1.22 -14.11 -34.91
CA LEU A 308 2.21 -14.80 -35.74
C LEU A 308 2.39 -16.26 -35.33
N CYS A 309 2.54 -16.51 -34.00
CA CYS A 309 2.65 -17.86 -33.49
C CYS A 309 1.41 -18.74 -33.82
N LEU A 310 0.21 -18.15 -33.63
CA LEU A 310 -1.05 -18.82 -33.99
C LEU A 310 -1.15 -19.08 -35.48
N GLY A 311 -0.68 -18.18 -36.33
CA GLY A 311 -0.61 -18.40 -37.78
C GLY A 311 0.26 -19.56 -38.15
N VAL A 312 1.48 -19.68 -37.59
CA VAL A 312 2.37 -20.83 -37.78
C VAL A 312 1.70 -22.11 -37.30
N PHE A 313 1.15 -22.10 -36.08
CA PHE A 313 0.48 -23.29 -35.54
C PHE A 313 -0.68 -23.76 -36.43
N ALA A 314 -1.49 -22.84 -36.94
CA ALA A 314 -2.61 -23.19 -37.83
C ALA A 314 -2.18 -23.85 -39.14
N THR A 315 -0.99 -23.53 -39.67
CA THR A 315 -0.45 -24.18 -40.89
C THR A 315 -0.15 -25.67 -40.65
N PHE A 316 0.47 -25.98 -39.51
CA PHE A 316 0.78 -27.34 -39.11
C PHE A 316 -0.47 -28.17 -38.80
N VAL A 317 -1.42 -27.59 -38.08
CA VAL A 317 -2.71 -28.25 -37.78
C VAL A 317 -3.44 -28.63 -39.06
N LYS A 318 -3.45 -27.73 -40.05
CA LYS A 318 -4.08 -28.06 -41.35
C LYS A 318 -3.38 -29.23 -42.05
N GLU A 319 -2.06 -29.21 -42.14
CA GLU A 319 -1.33 -30.29 -42.78
C GLU A 319 -1.56 -31.62 -42.08
N PHE A 320 -1.59 -31.62 -40.75
CA PHE A 320 -1.91 -32.82 -39.97
C PHE A 320 -3.32 -33.35 -40.29
N ILE A 321 -4.31 -32.46 -40.38
CA ILE A 321 -5.69 -32.86 -40.73
C ILE A 321 -5.78 -33.41 -42.16
N GLU A 322 -5.10 -32.78 -43.11
CA GLU A 322 -5.05 -33.24 -44.49
C GLU A 322 -4.35 -34.62 -44.62
N GLY A 323 -3.24 -34.81 -43.90
CA GLY A 323 -2.53 -36.08 -43.81
C GLY A 323 -3.40 -37.21 -43.24
N TYR A 324 -4.13 -36.88 -42.14
CA TYR A 324 -5.03 -37.82 -41.50
C TYR A 324 -6.19 -38.25 -42.45
N LYS A 325 -6.77 -37.30 -43.19
CA LYS A 325 -7.84 -37.59 -44.15
C LYS A 325 -7.37 -38.48 -45.27
N LYS A 326 -6.20 -38.22 -45.87
CA LYS A 326 -5.62 -39.04 -46.92
C LYS A 326 -5.33 -40.49 -46.48
N ASN A 327 -4.82 -40.64 -45.24
CA ASN A 327 -4.59 -41.98 -44.69
C ASN A 327 -5.89 -42.78 -44.46
N LYS A 328 -6.99 -42.07 -44.17
CA LYS A 328 -8.32 -42.69 -43.97
C LYS A 328 -9.00 -43.07 -45.30
N GLU A 329 -8.72 -42.36 -46.40
CA GLU A 329 -9.24 -42.66 -47.72
C GLU A 329 -8.48 -43.81 -48.42
N ASN A 330 -7.23 -44.08 -48.00
CA ASN A 330 -6.39 -45.12 -48.55
C ASN A 330 -6.43 -46.45 -47.78
N ASN A 331 -7.15 -46.53 -46.66
CA ASN A 331 -7.49 -47.68 -45.87
C ASN A 331 -8.98 -48.03 -46.04
#